data_4a1771c4badabe36b263b9cc8b607708
#
_entry.id   4a1771c4badabe36b263b9cc8b607708
#
_cell.length_a   1.000
_cell.length_b   1.000
_cell.length_c   1.000
_cell.angle_alpha   90.00
_cell.angle_beta   90.00
_cell.angle_gamma   90.00
#
_symmetry.space_group_name_H-M   'P 1'
#
loop_
_entity.id
_entity.type
_entity.pdbx_description
1 polymer ?
#
loop_
_entity_poly.entity_id
_entity_poly.type
_entity_poly.pdbx_seq_one_letter_code
_entity_poly.pdbx_strand_id
1 'polypeptide(L)'
;VPMPLPMMGPDYVNCYILDDGQEIALVDTGANIGDSKHIWENTLKKNFPNKRISNVYVTHHHPDHIGLAGWLCKKYNTEMICSRTAYLMAKMLSLDVHEKVSASTELFWKQAGMSQQMLEEKLRARPFNFGDGVSPLNKGFIRISENETITINGVDWTVSMGNGHAPE
;
A
#
# COMPACT_ATOMS: atom_id res chain seq x y z
N VAL A 1 6.08 -12.32 -2.29
CA VAL A 1 5.18 -12.56 -1.15
C VAL A 1 3.76 -12.26 -1.58
N PRO A 2 2.88 -13.25 -1.73
CA PRO A 2 1.45 -13.00 -1.97
C PRO A 2 0.81 -12.43 -0.69
N MET A 3 0.21 -11.25 -0.81
CA MET A 3 -0.48 -10.57 0.29
C MET A 3 -1.98 -10.62 0.03
N PRO A 4 -2.81 -11.07 0.99
CA PRO A 4 -4.23 -11.29 0.78
C PRO A 4 -4.99 -9.99 0.54
N LEU A 5 -6.01 -10.07 -0.32
CA LEU A 5 -6.98 -9.03 -0.59
C LEU A 5 -8.39 -9.58 -0.31
N PRO A 6 -8.95 -9.41 0.89
CA PRO A 6 -10.23 -9.98 1.27
C PRO A 6 -11.45 -9.22 0.68
N MET A 7 -11.24 -8.35 -0.29
CA MET A 7 -12.27 -7.57 -0.95
C MET A 7 -12.50 -8.09 -2.37
N MET A 8 -13.56 -7.62 -3.04
CA MET A 8 -13.85 -8.01 -4.43
C MET A 8 -12.70 -7.61 -5.36
N GLY A 9 -12.10 -8.62 -6.02
CA GLY A 9 -10.94 -8.45 -6.91
C GLY A 9 -10.08 -9.69 -6.94
N PRO A 10 -8.80 -9.59 -7.27
CA PRO A 10 -7.88 -10.69 -7.15
C PRO A 10 -7.72 -11.11 -5.68
N ASP A 11 -7.50 -12.40 -5.44
CA ASP A 11 -7.37 -12.95 -4.08
C ASP A 11 -6.14 -12.43 -3.34
N TYR A 12 -5.13 -11.96 -4.06
CA TYR A 12 -3.88 -11.45 -3.50
C TYR A 12 -3.18 -10.46 -4.44
N VAL A 13 -2.32 -9.63 -3.88
CA VAL A 13 -1.33 -8.82 -4.58
C VAL A 13 0.07 -9.36 -4.30
N ASN A 14 0.95 -9.28 -5.29
CA ASN A 14 2.34 -9.70 -5.12
C ASN A 14 3.20 -8.53 -4.62
N CYS A 15 3.83 -8.73 -3.45
CA CYS A 15 4.92 -7.89 -2.99
C CYS A 15 6.24 -8.62 -3.20
N TYR A 16 7.32 -7.89 -3.49
CA TYR A 16 8.59 -8.50 -3.85
C TYR A 16 9.66 -8.23 -2.80
N ILE A 17 10.59 -9.18 -2.68
CA ILE A 17 11.81 -9.04 -1.89
C ILE A 17 12.97 -9.14 -2.86
N LEU A 18 13.77 -8.10 -2.94
CA LEU A 18 14.99 -8.05 -3.72
C LEU A 18 16.17 -8.27 -2.77
N ASP A 19 16.90 -9.36 -2.98
CA ASP A 19 18.04 -9.74 -2.16
C ASP A 19 19.31 -9.08 -2.72
N ASP A 20 19.95 -8.22 -1.95
CA ASP A 20 21.21 -7.57 -2.35
C ASP A 20 22.45 -8.21 -1.71
N GLY A 21 22.32 -9.45 -1.26
CA GLY A 21 23.40 -10.23 -0.66
C GLY A 21 23.48 -10.04 0.87
N GLN A 22 23.75 -8.86 1.39
CA GLN A 22 23.79 -8.58 2.83
C GLN A 22 22.48 -8.05 3.38
N GLU A 23 21.73 -7.34 2.57
CA GLU A 23 20.47 -6.72 2.91
C GLU A 23 19.37 -7.18 1.94
N ILE A 24 18.15 -6.77 2.21
CA ILE A 24 17.01 -6.95 1.33
C ILE A 24 16.27 -5.64 1.13
N ALA A 25 15.77 -5.41 -0.07
CA ALA A 25 14.84 -4.33 -0.35
C ALA A 25 13.44 -4.91 -0.58
N LEU A 26 12.40 -4.21 -0.13
CA LEU A 26 11.02 -4.59 -0.34
C LEU A 26 10.41 -3.72 -1.44
N VAL A 27 9.60 -4.32 -2.31
CA VAL A 27 8.79 -3.59 -3.28
C VAL A 27 7.33 -3.91 -3.02
N ASP A 28 6.58 -2.89 -2.64
CA ASP A 28 5.21 -2.93 -2.13
C ASP A 28 5.05 -3.73 -0.82
N THR A 29 3.93 -3.56 -0.15
CA THR A 29 3.83 -4.00 1.25
C THR A 29 2.54 -4.76 1.58
N GLY A 30 1.54 -4.75 0.70
CA GLY A 30 0.21 -5.26 1.00
C GLY A 30 -0.61 -4.31 1.86
N ALA A 31 -1.90 -4.55 1.95
CA ALA A 31 -2.82 -3.78 2.78
C ALA A 31 -2.64 -4.10 4.28
N ASN A 32 -2.91 -3.11 5.14
CA ASN A 32 -2.90 -3.26 6.59
C ASN A 32 -4.21 -3.89 7.09
N ILE A 33 -4.45 -5.14 6.73
CA ILE A 33 -5.67 -5.88 7.04
C ILE A 33 -5.35 -7.31 7.49
N GLY A 34 -6.24 -7.90 8.28
CA GLY A 34 -6.12 -9.29 8.70
C GLY A 34 -4.73 -9.66 9.20
N ASP A 35 -4.20 -10.77 8.69
CA ASP A 35 -2.91 -11.34 9.07
C ASP A 35 -1.70 -10.80 8.29
N SER A 36 -1.87 -9.73 7.51
CA SER A 36 -0.82 -9.22 6.61
C SER A 36 0.51 -8.93 7.31
N LYS A 37 0.48 -8.37 8.51
CA LYS A 37 1.69 -8.14 9.33
C LYS A 37 2.38 -9.44 9.70
N HIS A 38 1.60 -10.45 10.09
CA HIS A 38 2.11 -11.76 10.48
C HIS A 38 2.74 -12.51 9.30
N ILE A 39 2.16 -12.38 8.12
CA ILE A 39 2.73 -12.92 6.87
C ILE A 39 4.13 -12.34 6.65
N TRP A 40 4.30 -11.02 6.75
CA TRP A 40 5.61 -10.38 6.64
C TRP A 40 6.60 -10.87 7.71
N GLU A 41 6.20 -10.88 8.98
CA GLU A 41 7.05 -11.34 10.08
C GLU A 41 7.54 -12.76 9.87
N ASN A 42 6.65 -13.67 9.51
CA ASN A 42 6.99 -15.06 9.26
C ASN A 42 7.88 -15.22 8.03
N THR A 43 7.56 -14.52 6.93
CA THR A 43 8.35 -14.59 5.70
C THR A 43 9.78 -14.11 5.93
N LEU A 44 9.94 -12.96 6.58
CA LEU A 44 11.26 -12.38 6.87
C LEU A 44 12.05 -13.26 7.84
N LYS A 45 11.42 -13.71 8.94
CA LYS A 45 12.07 -14.57 9.93
C LYS A 45 12.49 -15.91 9.35
N LYS A 46 11.68 -16.50 8.49
CA LYS A 46 11.95 -17.84 7.92
C LYS A 46 13.02 -17.80 6.82
N ASN A 47 12.95 -16.82 5.92
CA ASN A 47 13.76 -16.83 4.70
C ASN A 47 14.96 -15.86 4.77
N PHE A 48 14.90 -14.84 5.64
CA PHE A 48 15.93 -13.79 5.74
C PHE A 48 16.28 -13.45 7.20
N PRO A 49 16.57 -14.46 8.07
CA PRO A 49 16.63 -14.27 9.52
C PRO A 49 17.69 -13.28 10.01
N ASN A 50 18.73 -13.03 9.21
CA ASN A 50 19.87 -12.17 9.59
C ASN A 50 20.04 -10.99 8.64
N LYS A 51 19.09 -10.73 7.76
CA LYS A 51 19.18 -9.63 6.79
C LYS A 51 18.45 -8.38 7.29
N ARG A 52 19.06 -7.24 7.12
CA ARG A 52 18.45 -5.94 7.33
C ARG A 52 17.61 -5.57 6.11
N ILE A 53 16.49 -4.91 6.34
CA ILE A 53 15.74 -4.27 5.24
C ILE A 53 16.40 -2.93 4.97
N SER A 54 16.99 -2.78 3.78
CA SER A 54 17.63 -1.53 3.36
C SER A 54 16.58 -0.44 3.11
N ASN A 55 15.58 -0.76 2.30
CA ASN A 55 14.55 0.20 1.90
C ASN A 55 13.22 -0.51 1.61
N VAL A 56 12.13 0.27 1.69
CA VAL A 56 10.78 -0.12 1.26
C VAL A 56 10.39 0.76 0.09
N TYR A 57 10.43 0.20 -1.11
CA TYR A 57 9.96 0.86 -2.33
C TYR A 57 8.44 0.69 -2.45
N VAL A 58 7.74 1.76 -2.77
CA VAL A 58 6.29 1.73 -2.99
C VAL A 58 6.01 2.21 -4.40
N THR A 59 5.33 1.36 -5.18
CA THR A 59 5.03 1.65 -6.58
C THR A 59 3.99 2.75 -6.73
N HIS A 60 2.92 2.71 -5.92
CA HIS A 60 1.87 3.72 -5.93
C HIS A 60 1.06 3.73 -4.62
N HIS A 61 0.13 4.68 -4.50
CA HIS A 61 -0.56 4.98 -3.25
C HIS A 61 -1.65 4.00 -2.82
N HIS A 62 -2.11 3.06 -3.64
CA HIS A 62 -3.23 2.18 -3.25
C HIS A 62 -2.93 1.37 -1.99
N PRO A 63 -3.95 1.08 -1.14
CA PRO A 63 -3.73 0.43 0.16
C PRO A 63 -3.04 -0.92 0.08
N ASP A 64 -3.29 -1.70 -0.97
CA ASP A 64 -2.67 -3.00 -1.21
C ASP A 64 -1.19 -2.94 -1.64
N HIS A 65 -0.67 -1.74 -1.87
CA HIS A 65 0.74 -1.47 -2.18
C HIS A 65 1.44 -0.72 -1.04
N ILE A 66 0.89 0.39 -0.57
CA ILE A 66 1.49 1.22 0.49
C ILE A 66 1.08 0.83 1.91
N GLY A 67 0.08 -0.05 2.07
CA GLY A 67 -0.65 -0.23 3.31
C GLY A 67 0.19 -0.53 4.54
N LEU A 68 1.20 -1.37 4.44
CA LEU A 68 2.10 -1.69 5.55
C LEU A 68 3.43 -0.93 5.52
N ALA A 69 3.65 -0.02 4.57
CA ALA A 69 4.94 0.68 4.45
C ALA A 69 5.35 1.41 5.73
N GLY A 70 4.46 2.18 6.34
CA GLY A 70 4.75 2.88 7.59
C GLY A 70 5.07 1.94 8.76
N TRP A 71 4.35 0.83 8.86
CA TRP A 71 4.61 -0.19 9.88
C TRP A 71 5.96 -0.88 9.66
N LEU A 72 6.29 -1.28 8.43
CA LEU A 72 7.57 -1.90 8.08
C LEU A 72 8.73 -0.95 8.37
N CYS A 73 8.65 0.29 7.91
CA CYS A 73 9.67 1.30 8.15
C CYS A 73 9.94 1.52 9.64
N LYS A 74 8.87 1.64 10.43
CA LYS A 74 8.99 1.80 11.88
C LYS A 74 9.57 0.57 12.56
N LYS A 75 9.09 -0.63 12.22
CA LYS A 75 9.48 -1.88 12.87
C LYS A 75 10.93 -2.26 12.58
N TYR A 76 11.37 -2.07 11.35
CA TYR A 76 12.69 -2.49 10.89
C TYR A 76 13.69 -1.36 10.76
N ASN A 77 13.33 -0.15 11.19
CA ASN A 77 14.17 1.06 11.16
C ASN A 77 14.75 1.31 9.76
N THR A 78 13.87 1.39 8.78
CA THR A 78 14.22 1.61 7.38
C THR A 78 13.42 2.75 6.77
N GLU A 79 13.77 3.18 5.56
CA GLU A 79 13.15 4.30 4.86
C GLU A 79 12.18 3.83 3.78
N MET A 80 11.11 4.62 3.60
CA MET A 80 10.19 4.45 2.47
C MET A 80 10.66 5.27 1.28
N ILE A 81 10.71 4.65 0.12
CA ILE A 81 11.07 5.26 -1.16
C ILE A 81 9.87 5.18 -2.09
N CYS A 82 9.39 6.32 -2.58
CA CYS A 82 8.26 6.38 -3.51
C CYS A 82 8.22 7.70 -4.27
N SER A 83 7.30 7.83 -5.22
CA SER A 83 7.04 9.10 -5.87
C SER A 83 6.43 10.12 -4.88
N ARG A 84 6.56 11.41 -5.21
CA ARG A 84 5.91 12.47 -4.44
C ARG A 84 4.39 12.31 -4.46
N THR A 85 3.84 11.98 -5.61
CA THR A 85 2.39 11.80 -5.79
C THR A 85 1.87 10.66 -4.95
N ALA A 86 2.53 9.48 -4.96
CA ALA A 86 2.14 8.35 -4.15
C ALA A 86 2.10 8.71 -2.65
N TYR A 87 3.13 9.39 -2.13
CA TYR A 87 3.18 9.80 -0.74
C TYR A 87 2.08 10.80 -0.37
N LEU A 88 1.93 11.88 -1.17
CA LEU A 88 0.96 12.94 -0.87
C LEU A 88 -0.48 12.44 -0.99
N MET A 89 -0.78 11.62 -2.01
CA MET A 89 -2.10 11.00 -2.16
C MET A 89 -2.43 10.11 -0.97
N ALA A 90 -1.51 9.22 -0.58
CA ALA A 90 -1.73 8.36 0.58
C ALA A 90 -1.93 9.13 1.88
N LYS A 91 -1.15 10.22 2.09
CA LYS A 91 -1.33 11.12 3.25
C LYS A 91 -2.68 11.81 3.24
N MET A 92 -3.08 12.38 2.12
CA MET A 92 -4.36 13.07 1.95
C MET A 92 -5.53 12.12 2.20
N LEU A 93 -5.53 10.97 1.54
CA LEU A 93 -6.60 9.98 1.66
C LEU A 93 -6.67 9.36 3.07
N SER A 94 -5.55 9.25 3.79
CA SER A 94 -5.55 8.79 5.18
C SER A 94 -6.20 9.79 6.15
N LEU A 95 -6.32 11.06 5.77
CA LEU A 95 -7.00 12.11 6.54
C LEU A 95 -8.47 12.26 6.16
N ASP A 96 -8.87 11.75 5.00
CA ASP A 96 -10.24 11.81 4.50
C ASP A 96 -11.07 10.66 5.09
N VAL A 97 -11.55 10.86 6.32
CA VAL A 97 -12.25 9.84 7.10
C VAL A 97 -13.73 10.16 7.21
N HIS A 98 -14.56 9.21 6.85
CA HIS A 98 -16.01 9.32 6.88
C HIS A 98 -16.63 8.26 7.79
N GLU A 99 -17.47 8.67 8.73
CA GLU A 99 -18.23 7.77 9.60
C GLU A 99 -19.55 7.30 8.97
N LYS A 100 -20.01 8.02 7.94
CA LYS A 100 -21.24 7.70 7.20
C LYS A 100 -21.05 7.95 5.72
N VAL A 101 -21.81 7.21 4.92
CA VAL A 101 -21.87 7.42 3.47
C VAL A 101 -22.40 8.84 3.20
N SER A 102 -21.76 9.57 2.28
CA SER A 102 -22.19 10.90 1.89
C SER A 102 -23.48 10.86 1.07
N ALA A 103 -24.26 11.94 1.10
CA ALA A 103 -25.49 12.05 0.29
C ALA A 103 -25.19 11.96 -1.21
N SER A 104 -24.03 12.44 -1.66
CA SER A 104 -23.62 12.34 -3.06
C SER A 104 -23.30 10.91 -3.47
N THR A 105 -22.66 10.13 -2.59
CA THR A 105 -22.39 8.70 -2.82
C THR A 105 -23.68 7.89 -2.84
N GLU A 106 -24.60 8.15 -1.93
CA GLU A 106 -25.93 7.53 -1.93
C GLU A 106 -26.68 7.81 -3.23
N LEU A 107 -26.70 9.08 -3.67
CA LEU A 107 -27.33 9.47 -4.91
C LEU A 107 -26.70 8.77 -6.12
N PHE A 108 -25.36 8.72 -6.16
CA PHE A 108 -24.63 8.01 -7.22
C PHE A 108 -25.02 6.51 -7.27
N TRP A 109 -25.05 5.82 -6.14
CA TRP A 109 -25.43 4.42 -6.10
C TRP A 109 -26.87 4.17 -6.58
N LYS A 110 -27.81 5.05 -6.21
CA LYS A 110 -29.19 5.01 -6.71
C LYS A 110 -29.25 5.17 -8.21
N GLN A 111 -28.53 6.15 -8.75
CA GLN A 111 -28.49 6.41 -10.19
C GLN A 111 -27.77 5.29 -10.96
N ALA A 112 -26.80 4.63 -10.36
CA ALA A 112 -26.12 3.45 -10.90
C ALA A 112 -26.96 2.16 -10.86
N GLY A 113 -28.20 2.21 -10.34
CA GLY A 113 -29.12 1.07 -10.31
C GLY A 113 -28.87 0.09 -9.17
N MET A 114 -28.21 0.53 -8.07
CA MET A 114 -28.06 -0.32 -6.88
C MET A 114 -29.44 -0.69 -6.31
N SER A 115 -29.65 -1.98 -5.98
CA SER A 115 -30.91 -2.42 -5.39
C SER A 115 -31.16 -1.76 -4.03
N GLN A 116 -32.43 -1.59 -3.68
CA GLN A 116 -32.83 -0.97 -2.41
C GLN A 116 -32.23 -1.72 -1.20
N GLN A 117 -32.23 -3.05 -1.24
CA GLN A 117 -31.67 -3.87 -0.17
C GLN A 117 -30.15 -3.60 0.02
N MET A 118 -29.38 -3.64 -1.08
CA MET A 118 -27.94 -3.36 -1.02
C MET A 118 -27.64 -1.93 -0.55
N LEU A 119 -28.47 -0.98 -0.98
CA LEU A 119 -28.32 0.42 -0.57
C LEU A 119 -28.51 0.57 0.94
N GLU A 120 -29.58 -0.02 1.49
CA GLU A 120 -29.86 0.03 2.93
C GLU A 120 -28.75 -0.64 3.75
N GLU A 121 -28.22 -1.79 3.31
CA GLU A 121 -27.08 -2.46 3.96
C GLU A 121 -25.85 -1.56 3.99
N LYS A 122 -25.51 -0.94 2.86
CA LYS A 122 -24.34 -0.02 2.77
C LYS A 122 -24.52 1.25 3.59
N LEU A 123 -25.74 1.81 3.66
CA LEU A 123 -26.02 3.01 4.45
C LEU A 123 -26.00 2.77 5.96
N ARG A 124 -26.24 1.53 6.42
CA ARG A 124 -26.15 1.15 7.84
C ARG A 124 -24.69 0.91 8.28
N ALA A 125 -23.83 0.54 7.36
CA ALA A 125 -22.42 0.26 7.66
C ALA A 125 -21.59 1.54 7.60
N ARG A 126 -20.56 1.61 8.44
CA ARG A 126 -19.49 2.62 8.26
C ARG A 126 -18.79 2.33 6.92
N PRO A 127 -18.57 3.33 6.07
CA PRO A 127 -17.82 3.12 4.84
C PRO A 127 -16.37 2.73 5.16
N PHE A 128 -15.80 1.87 4.30
CA PHE A 128 -14.36 1.63 4.34
C PHE A 128 -13.64 2.92 3.95
N ASN A 129 -12.74 3.38 4.80
CA ASN A 129 -11.87 4.53 4.53
C ASN A 129 -10.48 4.05 4.14
N PHE A 130 -9.79 4.84 3.36
CA PHE A 130 -8.42 4.54 2.94
C PHE A 130 -7.51 4.22 4.15
N GLY A 131 -7.62 4.98 5.22
CA GLY A 131 -6.86 4.78 6.45
C GLY A 131 -7.12 3.45 7.17
N ASP A 132 -8.23 2.76 6.89
CA ASP A 132 -8.52 1.44 7.46
C ASP A 132 -7.57 0.37 6.88
N GLY A 133 -7.12 0.56 5.62
CA GLY A 133 -6.20 -0.34 4.92
C GLY A 133 -4.74 0.10 4.96
N VAL A 134 -4.40 1.21 5.62
CA VAL A 134 -3.05 1.78 5.62
C VAL A 134 -2.57 2.04 7.04
N SER A 135 -1.39 1.53 7.38
CA SER A 135 -0.71 1.85 8.64
C SER A 135 -0.24 3.32 8.63
N PRO A 136 -0.15 3.98 9.81
CA PRO A 136 0.34 5.34 9.86
C PRO A 136 1.66 5.53 9.14
N LEU A 137 1.68 6.36 8.10
CA LEU A 137 2.87 6.64 7.32
C LEU A 137 3.84 7.57 8.09
N ASN A 138 5.14 7.36 7.88
CA ASN A 138 6.18 8.22 8.43
C ASN A 138 5.99 9.69 8.00
N LYS A 139 6.61 10.61 8.74
CA LYS A 139 6.55 12.05 8.39
C LYS A 139 7.36 12.40 7.15
N GLY A 140 8.36 11.59 6.80
CA GLY A 140 9.22 11.76 5.64
C GLY A 140 9.28 10.50 4.78
N PHE A 141 9.84 10.64 3.60
CA PHE A 141 10.12 9.59 2.63
C PHE A 141 11.29 10.03 1.75
N ILE A 142 11.95 9.08 1.11
CA ILE A 142 12.94 9.35 0.06
C ILE A 142 12.17 9.41 -1.27
N ARG A 143 12.29 10.54 -1.95
CA ARG A 143 11.63 10.72 -3.25
C ARG A 143 12.44 10.07 -4.36
N ILE A 144 11.74 9.34 -5.26
CA ILE A 144 12.25 8.95 -6.57
C ILE A 144 11.46 9.68 -7.67
N SER A 145 12.09 9.82 -8.83
CA SER A 145 11.55 10.54 -9.99
C SER A 145 11.78 9.74 -11.27
N GLU A 146 11.06 10.11 -12.32
CA GLU A 146 11.23 9.56 -13.67
C GLU A 146 12.71 9.60 -14.10
N ASN A 147 13.18 8.51 -14.71
CA ASN A 147 14.54 8.32 -15.20
C ASN A 147 15.65 8.29 -14.13
N GLU A 148 15.33 8.32 -12.84
CA GLU A 148 16.33 8.05 -11.81
C GLU A 148 16.79 6.59 -11.89
N THR A 149 18.07 6.38 -11.61
CA THR A 149 18.64 5.04 -11.47
C THR A 149 18.84 4.73 -10.00
N ILE A 150 18.30 3.59 -9.57
CA ILE A 150 18.54 3.03 -8.23
C ILE A 150 19.33 1.74 -8.40
N THR A 151 20.35 1.54 -7.56
CA THR A 151 21.15 0.31 -7.59
C THR A 151 20.75 -0.61 -6.45
N ILE A 152 20.34 -1.83 -6.75
CA ILE A 152 20.00 -2.87 -5.78
C ILE A 152 20.78 -4.13 -6.16
N ASN A 153 21.58 -4.64 -5.24
CA ASN A 153 22.44 -5.81 -5.45
C ASN A 153 23.37 -5.66 -6.69
N GLY A 154 23.94 -4.47 -6.88
CA GLY A 154 24.81 -4.19 -8.03
C GLY A 154 24.08 -4.18 -9.39
N VAL A 155 22.76 -4.27 -9.40
CA VAL A 155 21.93 -4.13 -10.58
C VAL A 155 21.28 -2.76 -10.59
N ASP A 156 21.44 -2.07 -11.71
CA ASP A 156 20.83 -0.76 -11.92
C ASP A 156 19.39 -0.91 -12.43
N TRP A 157 18.49 -0.22 -11.74
CA TRP A 157 17.06 -0.16 -12.04
C TRP A 157 16.71 1.27 -12.46
N THR A 158 16.15 1.45 -13.64
CA THR A 158 15.65 2.75 -14.08
C THR A 158 14.19 2.91 -13.64
N VAL A 159 13.92 4.01 -12.97
CA VAL A 159 12.56 4.36 -12.55
C VAL A 159 11.77 4.85 -13.76
N SER A 160 10.60 4.26 -13.98
CA SER A 160 9.65 4.72 -14.99
C SER A 160 8.30 5.02 -14.33
N MET A 161 7.75 6.20 -14.61
CA MET A 161 6.47 6.65 -14.05
C MET A 161 5.33 6.31 -15.01
N GLY A 162 4.28 5.67 -14.47
CA GLY A 162 3.11 5.27 -15.25
C GLY A 162 1.84 5.93 -14.73
N ASN A 163 1.12 6.64 -15.60
CA ASN A 163 -0.14 7.32 -15.28
C ASN A 163 -1.37 6.56 -15.82
N GLY A 164 -1.46 5.26 -15.52
CA GLY A 164 -2.57 4.42 -15.96
C GLY A 164 -3.56 4.13 -14.83
N HIS A 165 -3.34 3.02 -14.14
CA HIS A 165 -4.18 2.56 -13.03
C HIS A 165 -4.16 3.51 -11.82
N ALA A 166 -3.02 4.12 -11.55
CA ALA A 166 -2.84 5.16 -10.54
C ALA A 166 -1.94 6.28 -11.12
N PRO A 167 -2.01 7.51 -10.62
CA PRO A 167 -1.04 8.53 -10.97
C PRO A 167 0.32 8.18 -10.31
N GLU A 168 1.34 8.09 -11.13
CA GLU A 168 2.76 7.79 -10.77
C GLU A 168 2.97 6.53 -9.93
#